data_44eb1b0b00ed9030a9dcd69d8b830423
#
_entry.id   44eb1b0b00ed9030a9dcd69d8b830423
#
_cell.length_a   1.000
_cell.length_b   1.000
_cell.length_c   1.000
_cell.angle_alpha   90.00
_cell.angle_beta   90.00
_cell.angle_gamma   90.00
#
_symmetry.space_group_name_H-M   'P 1'
#
loop_
_entity.id
_entity.type
_entity.pdbx_description
1 polymer ?
#
loop_
_entity_poly.entity_id
_entity_poly.type
_entity_poly.pdbx_seq_one_letter_code
_entity_poly.pdbx_strand_id
1 'polypeptide(L)'
;MKRIVSNIQNLGFTIMNAPSEDKKVRAAGVMIDQTLVNGQSEGVSVRLINGTKKTAAVKLDKAALTDLLVAVREVLATEDS
;
A
#
# COMPACT_ATOMS: atom_id res chain seq x y z
N MET A 1 -39.40 0.50 -8.49
CA MET A 1 -38.39 0.67 -7.45
C MET A 1 -37.00 0.44 -8.04
N LYS A 2 -36.19 1.44 -7.98
CA LYS A 2 -34.79 1.28 -8.46
C LYS A 2 -33.95 0.60 -7.41
N ARG A 3 -33.35 -0.49 -7.78
CA ARG A 3 -32.43 -1.20 -6.94
C ARG A 3 -31.01 -0.70 -7.25
N ILE A 4 -30.40 -0.10 -6.26
CA ILE A 4 -29.00 0.31 -6.41
C ILE A 4 -28.14 -0.87 -6.02
N VAL A 5 -27.41 -1.40 -7.00
CA VAL A 5 -26.44 -2.46 -6.76
C VAL A 5 -25.07 -1.82 -6.75
N SER A 6 -24.44 -1.80 -5.59
CA SER A 6 -23.09 -1.31 -5.46
C SER A 6 -22.10 -2.44 -5.71
N ASN A 7 -21.17 -2.23 -6.63
CA ASN A 7 -20.10 -3.15 -6.88
C ASN A 7 -18.88 -2.66 -6.13
N ILE A 8 -18.57 -3.32 -5.01
CA ILE A 8 -17.45 -2.96 -4.16
C ILE A 8 -16.33 -3.95 -4.44
N GLN A 9 -15.18 -3.42 -4.84
CA GLN A 9 -13.99 -4.21 -5.08
C GLN A 9 -12.84 -3.68 -4.23
N ASN A 10 -12.03 -4.59 -3.75
CA ASN A 10 -10.84 -4.24 -2.99
C ASN A 10 -9.63 -4.74 -3.76
N LEU A 11 -8.71 -3.82 -4.04
CA LEU A 11 -7.41 -4.15 -4.61
C LEU A 11 -6.38 -4.08 -3.49
N GLY A 12 -5.68 -5.16 -3.29
CA GLY A 12 -4.66 -5.21 -2.25
C GLY A 12 -3.32 -5.61 -2.80
N PHE A 13 -2.28 -4.93 -2.34
CA PHE A 13 -0.91 -5.22 -2.71
C PHE A 13 -0.10 -5.38 -1.43
N THR A 14 0.68 -6.43 -1.36
CA THR A 14 1.60 -6.65 -0.25
C THR A 14 3.01 -6.71 -0.81
N ILE A 15 3.83 -5.79 -0.39
CA ILE A 15 5.22 -5.68 -0.86
C ILE A 15 6.12 -5.97 0.32
N MET A 16 6.94 -6.99 0.20
CA MET A 16 7.82 -7.43 1.28
C MET A 16 9.27 -7.36 0.84
N ASN A 17 10.14 -7.14 1.80
CA ASN A 17 11.56 -7.28 1.55
C ASN A 17 11.87 -8.70 1.08
N ALA A 18 12.96 -8.85 0.33
CA ALA A 18 13.43 -10.16 -0.07
C ALA A 18 13.73 -11.00 1.18
N PRO A 19 13.52 -12.33 1.11
CA PRO A 19 13.85 -13.19 2.24
C PRO A 19 15.31 -13.06 2.62
N SER A 20 15.58 -13.00 3.92
CA SER A 20 16.93 -12.93 4.45
C SER A 20 17.27 -14.25 5.12
N GLU A 21 18.50 -14.71 4.94
CA GLU A 21 19.01 -15.88 5.64
C GLU A 21 19.30 -15.57 7.11
N ASP A 22 19.44 -14.31 7.45
CA ASP A 22 19.68 -13.89 8.82
C ASP A 22 18.36 -13.89 9.58
N LYS A 23 18.24 -14.82 10.53
CA LYS A 23 17.04 -14.98 11.33
C LYS A 23 16.76 -13.77 12.25
N LYS A 24 17.74 -12.89 12.42
CA LYS A 24 17.56 -11.68 13.21
C LYS A 24 16.85 -10.59 12.44
N VAL A 25 16.81 -10.68 11.12
CA VAL A 25 16.14 -9.69 10.29
C VAL A 25 14.66 -10.07 10.21
N ARG A 26 13.80 -9.20 10.71
CA ARG A 26 12.35 -9.41 10.64
C ARG A 26 11.84 -9.14 9.26
N ALA A 27 10.82 -9.87 8.86
CA ALA A 27 10.10 -9.56 7.63
C ALA A 27 9.52 -8.15 7.74
N ALA A 28 9.74 -7.35 6.71
CA ALA A 28 9.25 -5.97 6.67
C ALA A 28 8.67 -5.69 5.30
N GLY A 29 7.65 -4.87 5.28
CA GLY A 29 6.99 -4.54 4.03
C GLY A 29 5.91 -3.51 4.21
N VAL A 30 5.14 -3.34 3.16
CA VAL A 30 4.03 -2.40 3.12
C VAL A 30 2.83 -3.05 2.47
N MET A 31 1.65 -2.77 3.00
CA MET A 31 0.38 -3.18 2.41
C MET A 31 -0.33 -1.93 1.89
N ILE A 32 -0.79 -2.01 0.66
CA ILE A 32 -1.57 -0.93 0.04
C ILE A 32 -2.91 -1.52 -0.36
N ASP A 33 -3.98 -0.94 0.17
CA ASP A 33 -5.34 -1.39 -0.12
C ASP A 33 -6.13 -0.25 -0.73
N GLN A 34 -6.81 -0.54 -1.82
CA GLN A 34 -7.67 0.41 -2.49
C GLN A 34 -9.09 -0.15 -2.54
N THR A 35 -10.06 0.67 -2.14
CA THR A 35 -11.46 0.32 -2.24
C THR A 35 -12.06 1.01 -3.46
N LEU A 36 -12.70 0.24 -4.32
CA LEU A 36 -13.40 0.74 -5.50
C LEU A 36 -14.90 0.52 -5.29
N VAL A 37 -15.65 1.57 -5.50
CA VAL A 37 -17.11 1.51 -5.49
C VAL A 37 -17.60 1.92 -6.85
N ASN A 38 -18.24 1.00 -7.55
CA ASN A 38 -18.72 1.22 -8.92
C ASN A 38 -17.61 1.72 -9.87
N GLY A 39 -16.40 1.16 -9.69
CA GLY A 39 -15.26 1.49 -10.53
C GLY A 39 -14.49 2.74 -10.12
N GLN A 40 -14.96 3.45 -9.08
CA GLN A 40 -14.30 4.66 -8.62
C GLN A 40 -13.58 4.41 -7.30
N SER A 41 -12.39 4.99 -7.15
CA SER A 41 -11.62 4.86 -5.93
C SER A 41 -12.26 5.66 -4.80
N GLU A 42 -12.59 4.98 -3.70
CA GLU A 42 -13.10 5.61 -2.49
C GLU A 42 -12.00 5.89 -1.48
N GLY A 43 -10.82 5.38 -1.72
CA GLY A 43 -9.70 5.66 -0.86
C GLY A 43 -8.62 4.61 -0.96
N VAL A 44 -7.43 5.00 -0.58
CA VAL A 44 -6.26 4.13 -0.54
C VAL A 44 -5.73 4.16 0.89
N SER A 45 -5.53 3.00 1.45
CA SER A 45 -4.98 2.85 2.79
C SER A 45 -3.61 2.19 2.71
N VAL A 46 -2.69 2.66 3.52
CA VAL A 46 -1.33 2.13 3.58
C VAL A 46 -1.04 1.74 5.02
N ARG A 47 -0.46 0.57 5.20
CA ARG A 47 0.04 0.13 6.51
C ARG A 47 1.40 -0.53 6.34
N LEU A 48 2.19 -0.50 7.39
CA LEU A 48 3.52 -1.09 7.40
C LEU A 48 3.48 -2.43 8.11
N ILE A 49 4.35 -3.33 7.68
CA ILE A 49 4.49 -4.66 8.25
C ILE A 49 5.88 -4.74 8.90
N ASN A 50 5.91 -5.20 10.14
CA ASN A 50 7.16 -5.43 10.86
C ASN A 50 7.05 -6.77 11.59
N GLY A 51 7.58 -7.81 10.96
CA GLY A 51 7.45 -9.17 11.47
C GLY A 51 6.00 -9.63 11.45
N THR A 52 5.45 -9.92 12.63
CA THR A 52 4.05 -10.32 12.77
C THR A 52 3.14 -9.14 13.08
N LYS A 53 3.71 -7.94 13.23
CA LYS A 53 2.95 -6.75 13.60
C LYS A 53 2.65 -5.90 12.38
N LYS A 54 1.48 -5.30 12.38
CA LYS A 54 1.05 -4.37 11.33
C LYS A 54 0.63 -3.07 11.99
N THR A 55 0.98 -1.96 11.36
CA THR A 55 0.54 -0.66 11.85
C THR A 55 -0.93 -0.44 11.51
N ALA A 56 -1.53 0.57 12.13
CA ALA A 56 -2.87 1.01 11.75
C ALA A 56 -2.84 1.53 10.31
N ALA A 57 -3.96 1.35 9.62
CA ALA A 57 -4.08 1.84 8.25
C ALA A 57 -4.19 3.37 8.25
N VAL A 58 -3.48 3.99 7.33
CA VAL A 58 -3.51 5.44 7.12
C VAL A 58 -4.01 5.70 5.70
N LYS A 59 -5.02 6.54 5.59
CA LYS A 59 -5.55 6.91 4.27
C LYS A 59 -4.69 7.98 3.64
N LEU A 60 -4.36 7.78 2.37
CA LEU A 60 -3.64 8.77 1.57
C LEU A 60 -4.50 9.18 0.40
N ASP A 61 -4.53 10.47 0.10
CA ASP A 61 -5.22 10.95 -1.08
C ASP A 61 -4.34 10.83 -2.34
N LYS A 62 -4.90 11.16 -3.48
CA LYS A 62 -4.19 11.02 -4.75
C LYS A 62 -2.93 11.87 -4.80
N ALA A 63 -2.98 13.08 -4.27
CA ALA A 63 -1.83 13.97 -4.26
C ALA A 63 -0.70 13.40 -3.40
N ALA A 64 -1.03 12.88 -2.22
CA ALA A 64 -0.05 12.28 -1.33
C ALA A 64 0.58 11.02 -1.95
N LEU A 65 -0.22 10.21 -2.63
CA LEU A 65 0.29 9.02 -3.31
C LEU A 65 1.23 9.39 -4.46
N THR A 66 0.90 10.45 -5.20
CA THR A 66 1.77 10.93 -6.28
C THR A 66 3.11 11.41 -5.72
N ASP A 67 3.06 12.16 -4.63
CA ASP A 67 4.28 12.65 -3.98
C ASP A 67 5.11 11.49 -3.43
N LEU A 68 4.45 10.47 -2.89
CA LEU A 68 5.14 9.27 -2.43
C LEU A 68 5.86 8.56 -3.57
N LEU A 69 5.21 8.45 -4.73
CA LEU A 69 5.82 7.83 -5.90
C LEU A 69 7.08 8.60 -6.33
N VAL A 70 7.01 9.93 -6.36
CA VAL A 70 8.15 10.77 -6.73
C VAL A 70 9.28 10.61 -5.72
N ALA A 71 8.95 10.63 -4.43
CA ALA A 71 9.96 10.46 -3.38
C ALA A 71 10.65 9.10 -3.47
N VAL A 72 9.90 8.04 -3.72
CA VAL A 72 10.46 6.69 -3.87
C VAL A 72 11.41 6.64 -5.06
N ARG A 73 11.05 7.29 -6.18
CA ARG A 73 11.93 7.33 -7.35
C ARG A 73 13.26 8.00 -7.04
N GLU A 74 13.22 9.10 -6.29
CA GLU A 74 14.45 9.81 -5.92
C GLU A 74 15.32 8.98 -4.98
N VAL A 75 14.70 8.29 -4.03
CA VAL A 75 15.42 7.39 -3.13
C VAL A 75 16.09 6.28 -3.93
N LEU A 76 15.37 5.68 -4.88
CA LEU A 76 15.92 4.62 -5.71
C LEU A 76 17.07 5.11 -6.58
N ALA A 77 16.98 6.33 -7.11
CA ALA A 77 18.05 6.92 -7.89
C ALA A 77 19.33 7.07 -7.06
N THR A 78 19.19 7.40 -5.78
CA THR A 78 20.33 7.49 -4.87
C THR A 78 20.91 6.11 -4.55
N GLU A 79 20.04 5.12 -4.33
CA GLU A 79 20.46 3.75 -4.02
C GLU A 79 21.19 3.11 -5.20
N ASP A 80 20.81 3.47 -6.43
CA ASP A 80 21.37 2.89 -7.63
C ASP A 80 22.68 3.60 -8.09
N SER A 81 23.07 4.64 -7.41
CA SER A 81 24.27 5.39 -7.79
C SER A 81 25.56 4.86 -7.16
#